data_85132ef6c3949874e22522c078d729c0
#
_entry.id   85132ef6c3949874e22522c078d729c0
#
_cell.length_a   1.000
_cell.length_b   1.000
_cell.length_c   1.000
_cell.angle_alpha   90.00
_cell.angle_beta   90.00
_cell.angle_gamma   90.00
#
_symmetry.space_group_name_H-M   'P 1'
#
loop_
_entity.id
_entity.type
_entity.pdbx_description
1 polymer ?
#
loop_
_entity_poly.entity_id
_entity_poly.type
_entity_poly.pdbx_seq_one_letter_code
_entity_poly.pdbx_strand_id
1 'polypeptide(L)'
;MCSFQMAGISTLKHQLRQQLLHWVNAIRFGWSWLLQILSQVDLFTRSFLLLSALMLASLGAWVLVFFSLEMGPRAAQMSQRIATSVNLTLTTLTYAPSEERRDLLRTLSLREGLDVYARTGVDVIEPLPSGRYWQRVAKLVRRQLGEETILAWSVNEVPGFWVSFRLNHEKYWLAFERHEIRLTGGVEWLSWGAAALLLSLIGAAFGVSYINRPLARLARAAHLVSKGTSPPALPETGAREIRTLNSSFNRMAREIHQANADRALMLAGISHDLRTPLTRMRLEVEMSNMNDVGRQAIDQDLAQIDHSLAQLMNYARPASHEPQVALNISNLVTAVIERERCLTTHAGGTLSATIAPELYAQVSATDLRRILTNLIENARRYGLNQAGIPVLTVTLDGNSQSLKIKVSDRGPGIPVHDLERIRKPFSRGNSARTGAAGTGLGLAIVDRLLQHMNGNLTFSPRHGGGLTVQVEIFILHSDS
;
A
#
# COMPACT_ATOMS: atom_id res chain seq x y z
N MET A 1 -50.50 10.13 44.03
CA MET A 1 -50.48 9.90 42.56
C MET A 1 -49.18 10.43 41.87
N CYS A 2 -48.25 11.08 42.57
CA CYS A 2 -47.03 11.67 41.95
C CYS A 2 -45.78 10.76 41.95
N SER A 3 -45.76 9.65 42.70
CA SER A 3 -44.57 8.76 42.76
C SER A 3 -44.47 7.70 41.65
N PHE A 4 -45.54 7.44 40.94
CA PHE A 4 -45.57 6.42 39.84
C PHE A 4 -45.06 6.97 38.51
N GLN A 5 -45.13 8.27 38.27
CA GLN A 5 -44.64 8.89 37.01
C GLN A 5 -43.11 9.10 37.00
N MET A 6 -42.43 9.25 38.15
CA MET A 6 -40.97 9.41 38.19
C MET A 6 -40.20 8.10 37.96
N ALA A 7 -40.78 6.93 38.31
CA ALA A 7 -40.16 5.64 38.11
C ALA A 7 -40.13 5.24 36.59
N GLY A 8 -41.13 5.62 35.81
CA GLY A 8 -41.18 5.36 34.37
C GLY A 8 -40.16 6.18 33.54
N ILE A 9 -39.84 7.40 33.96
CA ILE A 9 -38.89 8.30 33.27
C ILE A 9 -37.43 7.84 33.54
N SER A 10 -37.17 7.31 34.74
CA SER A 10 -35.80 6.79 35.05
C SER A 10 -35.48 5.50 34.30
N THR A 11 -36.44 4.59 34.16
CA THR A 11 -36.28 3.35 33.38
C THR A 11 -36.12 3.62 31.88
N LEU A 12 -36.88 4.57 31.33
CA LEU A 12 -36.75 4.96 29.92
C LEU A 12 -35.39 5.62 29.62
N LYS A 13 -34.92 6.46 30.51
CA LYS A 13 -33.56 7.05 30.43
C LYS A 13 -32.46 5.99 30.52
N HIS A 14 -32.65 4.98 31.36
CA HIS A 14 -31.66 3.90 31.50
C HIS A 14 -31.66 2.98 30.27
N GLN A 15 -32.79 2.67 29.69
CA GLN A 15 -32.90 1.89 28.44
C GLN A 15 -32.32 2.65 27.23
N LEU A 16 -32.60 3.94 27.09
CA LEU A 16 -32.03 4.78 26.05
C LEU A 16 -30.49 4.91 26.18
N ARG A 17 -30.00 5.01 27.41
CA ARG A 17 -28.55 5.05 27.68
C ARG A 17 -27.86 3.72 27.37
N GLN A 18 -28.48 2.59 27.66
CA GLN A 18 -27.94 1.27 27.30
C GLN A 18 -27.96 1.05 25.78
N GLN A 19 -29.03 1.45 25.11
CA GLN A 19 -29.08 1.38 23.64
C GLN A 19 -28.02 2.27 22.99
N LEU A 20 -27.84 3.50 23.47
CA LEU A 20 -26.77 4.41 23.01
C LEU A 20 -25.37 3.82 23.24
N LEU A 21 -25.12 3.21 24.39
CA LEU A 21 -23.84 2.55 24.69
C LEU A 21 -23.60 1.33 23.78
N HIS A 22 -24.64 0.56 23.47
CA HIS A 22 -24.56 -0.56 22.52
C HIS A 22 -24.23 -0.08 21.10
N TRP A 23 -24.86 1.01 20.64
CA TRP A 23 -24.56 1.63 19.35
C TRP A 23 -23.14 2.22 19.30
N VAL A 24 -22.69 2.89 20.33
CA VAL A 24 -21.34 3.45 20.43
C VAL A 24 -20.27 2.34 20.43
N ASN A 25 -20.52 1.24 21.15
CA ASN A 25 -19.61 0.09 21.17
C ASN A 25 -19.60 -0.67 19.85
N ALA A 26 -20.75 -0.85 19.19
CA ALA A 26 -20.82 -1.46 17.86
C ALA A 26 -20.09 -0.62 16.80
N ILE A 27 -20.23 0.71 16.87
CA ILE A 27 -19.50 1.65 16.01
C ILE A 27 -17.99 1.57 16.31
N ARG A 28 -17.55 1.56 17.57
CA ARG A 28 -16.13 1.43 17.94
C ARG A 28 -15.54 0.10 17.47
N PHE A 29 -16.25 -0.99 17.61
CA PHE A 29 -15.80 -2.31 17.15
C PHE A 29 -15.70 -2.37 15.61
N GLY A 30 -16.68 -1.82 14.90
CA GLY A 30 -16.65 -1.69 13.44
C GLY A 30 -15.47 -0.84 12.96
N TRP A 31 -15.19 0.28 13.65
CA TRP A 31 -14.05 1.16 13.33
C TRP A 31 -12.70 0.50 13.60
N SER A 32 -12.54 -0.24 14.71
CA SER A 32 -11.28 -0.94 15.01
C SER A 32 -10.98 -2.04 13.99
N TRP A 33 -11.99 -2.81 13.59
CA TRP A 33 -11.87 -3.84 12.57
C TRP A 33 -11.53 -3.24 11.18
N LEU A 34 -12.19 -2.13 10.82
CA LEU A 34 -11.96 -1.39 9.57
C LEU A 34 -10.55 -0.79 9.53
N LEU A 35 -10.07 -0.24 10.65
CA LEU A 35 -8.72 0.28 10.79
C LEU A 35 -7.65 -0.84 10.68
N GLN A 36 -7.95 -2.03 11.19
CA GLN A 36 -7.05 -3.18 11.13
C GLN A 36 -6.93 -3.74 9.71
N ILE A 37 -8.03 -3.80 8.95
CA ILE A 37 -8.00 -4.15 7.52
C ILE A 37 -7.27 -3.06 6.71
N LEU A 38 -7.58 -1.80 6.97
CA LEU A 38 -6.93 -0.67 6.29
C LEU A 38 -5.42 -0.58 6.58
N SER A 39 -4.94 -1.10 7.72
CA SER A 39 -3.50 -1.09 8.03
C SER A 39 -2.67 -2.03 7.16
N GLN A 40 -3.28 -3.05 6.56
CA GLN A 40 -2.63 -4.01 5.65
C GLN A 40 -2.66 -3.57 4.18
N VAL A 41 -3.37 -2.49 3.87
CA VAL A 41 -3.57 -2.00 2.50
C VAL A 41 -2.63 -0.83 2.24
N ASP A 42 -2.13 -0.72 1.00
CA ASP A 42 -1.29 0.39 0.54
C ASP A 42 -1.87 1.77 0.88
N LEU A 43 -1.00 2.73 1.19
CA LEU A 43 -1.37 4.10 1.55
C LEU A 43 -2.29 4.76 0.51
N PHE A 44 -2.07 4.45 -0.78
CA PHE A 44 -2.93 4.91 -1.88
C PHE A 44 -4.37 4.41 -1.70
N THR A 45 -4.56 3.11 -1.57
CA THR A 45 -5.89 2.47 -1.46
C THR A 45 -6.60 2.92 -0.19
N ARG A 46 -5.87 3.04 0.92
CA ARG A 46 -6.40 3.55 2.19
C ARG A 46 -6.91 4.97 2.08
N SER A 47 -6.12 5.88 1.52
CA SER A 47 -6.49 7.30 1.35
C SER A 47 -7.66 7.45 0.37
N PHE A 48 -7.65 6.68 -0.72
CA PHE A 48 -8.72 6.66 -1.70
C PHE A 48 -10.05 6.17 -1.09
N LEU A 49 -10.02 5.05 -0.36
CA LEU A 49 -11.22 4.51 0.30
C LEU A 49 -11.80 5.47 1.35
N LEU A 50 -10.95 6.10 2.17
CA LEU A 50 -11.41 7.08 3.16
C LEU A 50 -12.04 8.30 2.51
N LEU A 51 -11.41 8.84 1.45
CA LEU A 51 -11.93 10.00 0.74
C LEU A 51 -13.25 9.66 0.02
N SER A 52 -13.31 8.50 -0.62
CA SER A 52 -14.52 8.00 -1.28
C SER A 52 -15.66 7.76 -0.29
N ALA A 53 -15.38 7.19 0.87
CA ALA A 53 -16.38 6.99 1.92
C ALA A 53 -16.91 8.33 2.47
N LEU A 54 -16.03 9.31 2.67
CA LEU A 54 -16.42 10.65 3.11
C LEU A 54 -17.30 11.35 2.08
N MET A 55 -16.96 11.25 0.79
CA MET A 55 -17.76 11.82 -0.30
C MET A 55 -19.12 11.13 -0.43
N LEU A 56 -19.17 9.80 -0.32
CA LEU A 56 -20.43 9.05 -0.32
C LEU A 56 -21.32 9.44 0.86
N ALA A 57 -20.76 9.59 2.05
CA ALA A 57 -21.48 10.03 3.24
C ALA A 57 -22.03 11.47 3.07
N SER A 58 -21.20 12.38 2.53
CA SER A 58 -21.61 13.75 2.24
C SER A 58 -22.74 13.83 1.20
N LEU A 59 -22.62 13.07 0.11
CA LEU A 59 -23.67 12.97 -0.92
C LEU A 59 -24.95 12.39 -0.33
N GLY A 60 -24.87 11.34 0.47
CA GLY A 60 -26.02 10.72 1.16
C GLY A 60 -26.71 11.70 2.11
N ALA A 61 -25.94 12.45 2.89
CA ALA A 61 -26.46 13.48 3.78
C ALA A 61 -27.16 14.60 2.97
N TRP A 62 -26.56 15.06 1.88
CA TRP A 62 -27.16 16.06 0.99
C TRP A 62 -28.48 15.58 0.39
N VAL A 63 -28.54 14.35 -0.11
CA VAL A 63 -29.75 13.73 -0.64
C VAL A 63 -30.84 13.66 0.42
N LEU A 64 -30.52 13.24 1.64
CA LEU A 64 -31.45 13.17 2.77
C LEU A 64 -32.04 14.56 3.12
N VAL A 65 -31.17 15.59 3.21
CA VAL A 65 -31.57 16.97 3.49
C VAL A 65 -32.42 17.51 2.36
N PHE A 66 -32.04 17.30 1.11
CA PHE A 66 -32.77 17.71 -0.07
C PHE A 66 -34.18 17.13 -0.08
N PHE A 67 -34.33 15.80 0.05
CA PHE A 67 -35.67 15.16 0.10
C PHE A 67 -36.51 15.66 1.28
N SER A 68 -35.92 15.89 2.45
CA SER A 68 -36.65 16.38 3.60
C SER A 68 -37.13 17.81 3.46
N LEU A 69 -36.35 18.66 2.81
CA LEU A 69 -36.70 20.07 2.58
C LEU A 69 -37.68 20.27 1.44
N GLU A 70 -37.61 19.49 0.35
CA GLU A 70 -38.48 19.65 -0.80
C GLU A 70 -39.87 19.00 -0.69
N MET A 71 -40.03 17.92 0.10
CA MET A 71 -41.33 17.27 0.24
C MET A 71 -42.42 18.18 0.81
N GLY A 72 -42.07 19.10 1.69
CA GLY A 72 -43.01 20.04 2.31
C GLY A 72 -43.59 21.05 1.33
N PRO A 73 -42.76 21.87 0.70
CA PRO A 73 -43.19 22.87 -0.28
C PRO A 73 -43.91 22.28 -1.49
N ARG A 74 -43.43 21.15 -2.04
CA ARG A 74 -44.10 20.46 -3.16
C ARG A 74 -45.50 19.96 -2.81
N ALA A 75 -45.70 19.40 -1.62
CA ALA A 75 -47.02 18.97 -1.16
C ALA A 75 -47.95 20.20 -0.97
N ALA A 76 -47.43 21.33 -0.49
CA ALA A 76 -48.19 22.55 -0.33
C ALA A 76 -48.60 23.15 -1.70
N GLN A 77 -47.67 23.24 -2.66
CA GLN A 77 -47.97 23.71 -4.02
C GLN A 77 -49.02 22.83 -4.71
N MET A 78 -48.87 21.49 -4.59
CA MET A 78 -49.82 20.55 -5.15
C MET A 78 -51.21 20.71 -4.53
N SER A 79 -51.29 20.79 -3.20
CA SER A 79 -52.57 20.98 -2.50
C SER A 79 -53.22 22.30 -2.89
N GLN A 80 -52.45 23.37 -3.10
CA GLN A 80 -52.97 24.65 -3.50
C GLN A 80 -53.53 24.66 -4.96
N ARG A 81 -52.80 23.99 -5.89
CA ARG A 81 -53.29 23.79 -7.25
C ARG A 81 -54.63 23.06 -7.28
N ILE A 82 -54.70 21.90 -6.57
CA ILE A 82 -55.91 21.12 -6.46
C ILE A 82 -57.07 21.94 -5.88
N ALA A 83 -56.84 22.66 -4.79
CA ALA A 83 -57.85 23.45 -4.13
C ALA A 83 -58.31 24.62 -5.01
N THR A 84 -57.39 25.28 -5.73
CA THR A 84 -57.71 26.36 -6.66
C THR A 84 -58.56 25.84 -7.81
N SER A 85 -58.22 24.71 -8.43
CA SER A 85 -59.00 24.11 -9.52
C SER A 85 -60.41 23.71 -9.05
N VAL A 86 -60.52 23.09 -7.86
CA VAL A 86 -61.82 22.70 -7.26
C VAL A 86 -62.64 23.95 -6.99
N ASN A 87 -62.07 24.99 -6.36
CA ASN A 87 -62.81 26.23 -6.05
C ASN A 87 -63.22 26.99 -7.31
N LEU A 88 -62.37 27.05 -8.34
CA LEU A 88 -62.70 27.65 -9.63
C LEU A 88 -63.88 26.90 -10.28
N THR A 89 -63.82 25.57 -10.32
CA THR A 89 -64.89 24.73 -10.86
C THR A 89 -66.20 24.95 -10.07
N LEU A 90 -66.11 24.99 -8.75
CA LEU A 90 -67.24 25.23 -7.87
C LEU A 90 -67.86 26.58 -8.10
N THR A 91 -67.09 27.64 -8.19
CA THR A 91 -67.54 29.01 -8.45
C THR A 91 -68.21 29.10 -9.84
N THR A 92 -67.57 28.53 -10.87
CA THR A 92 -68.09 28.55 -12.25
C THR A 92 -69.44 27.83 -12.33
N LEU A 93 -69.57 26.66 -11.70
CA LEU A 93 -70.81 25.86 -11.68
C LEU A 93 -71.93 26.47 -10.82
N THR A 94 -71.60 27.24 -9.78
CA THR A 94 -72.55 27.88 -8.89
C THR A 94 -73.26 29.05 -9.60
N TYR A 95 -72.56 29.84 -10.40
CA TYR A 95 -73.10 31.01 -11.09
C TYR A 95 -73.64 30.71 -12.49
N ALA A 96 -73.42 29.51 -13.03
CA ALA A 96 -73.91 29.11 -14.35
C ALA A 96 -75.40 28.76 -14.36
N PRO A 97 -76.18 29.23 -15.34
CA PRO A 97 -77.56 28.81 -15.59
C PRO A 97 -77.60 27.32 -15.83
N SER A 98 -78.68 26.62 -15.34
CA SER A 98 -78.80 25.16 -15.43
C SER A 98 -78.72 24.60 -16.86
N GLU A 99 -79.10 25.36 -17.86
CA GLU A 99 -79.04 24.98 -19.28
C GLU A 99 -77.62 25.03 -19.85
N GLU A 100 -76.78 25.94 -19.41
CA GLU A 100 -75.43 26.16 -19.90
C GLU A 100 -74.36 25.27 -19.12
N ARG A 101 -74.74 24.67 -18.03
CA ARG A 101 -73.82 23.87 -17.20
C ARG A 101 -73.16 22.70 -17.96
N ARG A 102 -73.90 22.05 -18.86
CA ARG A 102 -73.38 20.95 -19.68
C ARG A 102 -72.28 21.40 -20.63
N ASP A 103 -72.52 22.56 -21.30
CA ASP A 103 -71.53 23.09 -22.24
C ASP A 103 -70.31 23.67 -21.54
N LEU A 104 -70.47 24.23 -20.33
CA LEU A 104 -69.40 24.66 -19.48
C LEU A 104 -68.54 23.48 -18.97
N LEU A 105 -69.19 22.38 -18.51
CA LEU A 105 -68.47 21.16 -18.12
C LEU A 105 -67.69 20.57 -19.30
N ARG A 106 -68.26 20.58 -20.49
CA ARG A 106 -67.56 20.12 -21.72
C ARG A 106 -66.39 21.00 -22.09
N THR A 107 -66.52 22.29 -21.89
CA THR A 107 -65.44 23.26 -22.16
C THR A 107 -64.28 23.12 -21.12
N LEU A 108 -64.59 22.91 -19.85
CA LEU A 108 -63.63 22.63 -18.78
C LEU A 108 -62.86 21.32 -19.04
N SER A 109 -63.55 20.27 -19.46
CA SER A 109 -62.90 19.01 -19.84
C SER A 109 -61.98 19.18 -21.03
N LEU A 110 -62.39 19.86 -22.11
CA LEU A 110 -61.60 20.03 -23.33
C LEU A 110 -60.42 21.01 -23.20
N ARG A 111 -60.54 22.07 -22.38
CA ARG A 111 -59.52 23.11 -22.26
C ARG A 111 -58.55 22.90 -21.09
N GLU A 112 -59.07 22.45 -19.97
CA GLU A 112 -58.31 22.39 -18.72
C GLU A 112 -58.01 20.92 -18.26
N GLY A 113 -58.49 19.91 -19.03
CA GLY A 113 -58.31 18.48 -18.65
C GLY A 113 -59.00 18.10 -17.35
N LEU A 114 -60.01 18.88 -16.94
CA LEU A 114 -60.74 18.70 -15.66
C LEU A 114 -62.10 18.09 -15.95
N ASP A 115 -62.21 16.78 -15.69
CA ASP A 115 -63.49 16.08 -15.87
C ASP A 115 -64.26 16.05 -14.57
N VAL A 116 -65.53 16.47 -14.65
CA VAL A 116 -66.47 16.49 -13.53
C VAL A 116 -67.50 15.37 -13.69
N TYR A 117 -67.62 14.52 -12.70
CA TYR A 117 -68.55 13.40 -12.67
C TYR A 117 -69.46 13.49 -11.44
N ALA A 118 -70.76 13.11 -11.59
CA ALA A 118 -71.64 13.00 -10.44
C ALA A 118 -71.19 11.78 -9.56
N ARG A 119 -71.05 12.02 -8.26
CA ARG A 119 -70.71 10.96 -7.33
C ARG A 119 -71.94 10.13 -6.94
N THR A 120 -71.88 8.82 -7.17
CA THR A 120 -72.90 7.87 -6.78
C THR A 120 -72.50 7.13 -5.48
N GLY A 121 -73.51 6.56 -4.78
CA GLY A 121 -73.20 5.84 -3.55
C GLY A 121 -72.55 4.46 -3.78
N VAL A 122 -72.40 4.02 -5.03
CA VAL A 122 -71.89 2.72 -5.46
C VAL A 122 -70.50 2.80 -6.06
N ASP A 123 -69.88 4.01 -6.09
CA ASP A 123 -68.58 4.19 -6.70
C ASP A 123 -67.47 3.35 -6.03
N VAL A 124 -66.73 2.61 -6.83
CA VAL A 124 -65.56 1.84 -6.39
C VAL A 124 -64.35 2.80 -6.34
N ILE A 125 -63.83 2.99 -5.13
CA ILE A 125 -62.80 3.99 -4.85
C ILE A 125 -61.49 3.28 -4.49
N GLU A 126 -60.43 3.54 -5.25
CA GLU A 126 -59.05 3.14 -4.90
C GLU A 126 -58.40 4.28 -4.10
N PRO A 127 -57.85 3.99 -2.87
CA PRO A 127 -57.26 5.03 -2.05
C PRO A 127 -55.92 5.49 -2.63
N LEU A 128 -55.46 6.67 -2.19
CA LEU A 128 -54.17 7.22 -2.56
C LEU A 128 -53.01 6.26 -2.14
N PRO A 129 -51.90 6.23 -2.89
CA PRO A 129 -50.75 5.44 -2.54
C PRO A 129 -50.27 5.71 -1.11
N SER A 130 -49.85 4.68 -0.40
CA SER A 130 -49.34 4.75 0.98
C SER A 130 -47.93 5.38 1.01
N GLY A 131 -47.84 6.73 0.95
CA GLY A 131 -46.59 7.47 1.03
C GLY A 131 -46.73 8.75 1.84
N ARG A 132 -45.67 9.17 2.56
CA ARG A 132 -45.67 10.41 3.37
C ARG A 132 -46.04 11.65 2.58
N TYR A 133 -45.68 11.70 1.30
CA TYR A 133 -46.03 12.79 0.39
C TYR A 133 -47.56 12.89 0.18
N TRP A 134 -48.18 11.81 -0.25
CA TRP A 134 -49.63 11.77 -0.52
C TRP A 134 -50.47 11.97 0.74
N GLN A 135 -50.06 11.45 1.87
CA GLN A 135 -50.68 11.70 3.17
C GLN A 135 -50.65 13.21 3.52
N ARG A 136 -49.53 13.88 3.22
CA ARG A 136 -49.36 15.33 3.45
C ARG A 136 -50.22 16.15 2.50
N VAL A 137 -50.24 15.80 1.20
CA VAL A 137 -51.15 16.41 0.20
C VAL A 137 -52.59 16.23 0.65
N ALA A 138 -53.04 15.05 0.99
CA ALA A 138 -54.40 14.76 1.45
C ALA A 138 -54.79 15.60 2.68
N LYS A 139 -53.88 15.71 3.65
CA LYS A 139 -54.11 16.53 4.86
C LYS A 139 -54.24 18.02 4.53
N LEU A 140 -53.43 18.55 3.59
CA LEU A 140 -53.48 19.94 3.20
C LEU A 140 -54.73 20.26 2.35
N VAL A 141 -55.11 19.36 1.42
CA VAL A 141 -56.30 19.51 0.59
C VAL A 141 -57.55 19.49 1.47
N ARG A 142 -57.67 18.54 2.44
CA ARG A 142 -58.82 18.49 3.38
C ARG A 142 -58.93 19.76 4.24
N ARG A 143 -57.80 20.35 4.65
CA ARG A 143 -57.82 21.62 5.40
C ARG A 143 -58.39 22.82 4.56
N GLN A 144 -58.18 22.78 3.24
CA GLN A 144 -58.65 23.86 2.35
C GLN A 144 -60.06 23.66 1.82
N LEU A 145 -60.44 22.41 1.53
CA LEU A 145 -61.75 22.05 0.93
C LEU A 145 -62.76 21.45 1.92
N GLY A 146 -62.33 21.17 3.14
CA GLY A 146 -63.16 20.55 4.19
C GLY A 146 -62.77 19.10 4.47
N GLU A 147 -62.96 18.66 5.72
CA GLU A 147 -62.54 17.35 6.20
C GLU A 147 -63.32 16.18 5.53
N GLU A 148 -64.52 16.45 4.97
CA GLU A 148 -65.31 15.47 4.23
C GLU A 148 -64.81 15.18 2.82
N THR A 149 -63.79 15.92 2.32
CA THR A 149 -63.23 15.71 0.99
C THR A 149 -62.54 14.35 0.90
N ILE A 150 -62.97 13.54 -0.04
CA ILE A 150 -62.38 12.24 -0.34
C ILE A 150 -61.43 12.42 -1.53
N LEU A 151 -60.26 11.82 -1.40
CA LEU A 151 -59.22 11.78 -2.42
C LEU A 151 -59.00 10.34 -2.83
N ALA A 152 -59.00 10.08 -4.15
CA ALA A 152 -58.84 8.72 -4.68
C ALA A 152 -57.80 8.70 -5.83
N TRP A 153 -57.22 7.53 -6.04
CA TRP A 153 -56.25 7.27 -7.12
C TRP A 153 -56.90 6.71 -8.38
N SER A 154 -58.07 6.10 -8.24
CA SER A 154 -58.96 5.77 -9.32
C SER A 154 -60.41 5.73 -8.79
N VAL A 155 -61.36 5.96 -9.67
CA VAL A 155 -62.79 5.82 -9.39
C VAL A 155 -63.42 5.03 -10.54
N ASN A 156 -64.16 3.96 -10.22
CA ASN A 156 -64.78 3.06 -11.19
C ASN A 156 -63.83 2.56 -12.29
N GLU A 157 -62.59 2.14 -11.87
CA GLU A 157 -61.51 1.67 -12.73
C GLU A 157 -60.95 2.76 -13.68
N VAL A 158 -61.42 3.98 -13.64
CA VAL A 158 -60.85 5.08 -14.42
C VAL A 158 -59.64 5.64 -13.66
N PRO A 159 -58.42 5.53 -14.24
CA PRO A 159 -57.23 5.99 -13.60
C PRO A 159 -57.13 7.54 -13.63
N GLY A 160 -56.89 8.16 -12.47
CA GLY A 160 -56.76 9.61 -12.35
C GLY A 160 -56.60 10.00 -10.89
N PHE A 161 -56.35 11.27 -10.61
CA PHE A 161 -56.41 11.79 -9.26
C PHE A 161 -57.75 12.46 -9.05
N TRP A 162 -58.54 11.88 -8.15
CA TRP A 162 -59.92 12.21 -7.95
C TRP A 162 -60.12 12.95 -6.63
N VAL A 163 -60.85 14.09 -6.71
CA VAL A 163 -61.19 14.94 -5.54
C VAL A 163 -62.68 15.08 -5.43
N SER A 164 -63.30 14.71 -4.33
CA SER A 164 -64.68 14.92 -4.11
C SER A 164 -64.97 16.34 -3.63
N PHE A 165 -66.03 16.95 -4.17
CA PHE A 165 -66.55 18.23 -3.71
C PHE A 165 -68.09 18.21 -3.67
N ARG A 166 -68.71 19.20 -2.99
CA ARG A 166 -70.17 19.30 -2.84
C ARG A 166 -70.66 20.58 -3.50
N LEU A 167 -71.73 20.47 -4.30
CA LEU A 167 -72.41 21.58 -4.90
C LEU A 167 -73.91 21.42 -4.65
N ASN A 168 -74.60 22.39 -3.98
CA ASN A 168 -76.03 22.41 -3.73
C ASN A 168 -76.63 21.07 -3.22
N HIS A 169 -76.04 20.43 -2.21
CA HIS A 169 -76.35 19.15 -1.62
C HIS A 169 -76.02 17.89 -2.45
N GLU A 170 -75.59 18.04 -3.69
CA GLU A 170 -75.08 16.96 -4.53
C GLU A 170 -73.58 16.82 -4.42
N LYS A 171 -73.10 15.56 -4.52
CA LYS A 171 -71.68 15.25 -4.45
C LYS A 171 -71.14 14.98 -5.84
N TYR A 172 -69.95 15.55 -6.14
CA TYR A 172 -69.27 15.41 -7.43
C TYR A 172 -67.83 14.96 -7.25
N TRP A 173 -67.28 14.40 -8.30
CA TRP A 173 -65.90 14.11 -8.45
C TRP A 173 -65.28 15.06 -9.45
N LEU A 174 -64.10 15.62 -9.14
CA LEU A 174 -63.19 16.28 -10.08
C LEU A 174 -62.05 15.34 -10.34
N ALA A 175 -61.84 14.95 -11.60
CA ALA A 175 -60.78 14.10 -12.05
C ALA A 175 -59.66 14.92 -12.68
N PHE A 176 -58.43 14.70 -12.29
CA PHE A 176 -57.23 15.25 -12.89
C PHE A 176 -56.52 14.12 -13.63
N GLU A 177 -56.00 14.41 -14.82
CA GLU A 177 -55.17 13.43 -15.54
C GLU A 177 -53.90 13.08 -14.78
N ARG A 178 -53.52 11.80 -14.76
CA ARG A 178 -52.26 11.37 -14.11
C ARG A 178 -50.99 12.01 -14.65
N HIS A 179 -51.04 12.49 -15.91
CA HIS A 179 -49.90 13.14 -16.55
C HIS A 179 -49.56 14.47 -15.87
N GLU A 180 -50.56 15.23 -15.44
CA GLU A 180 -50.37 16.53 -14.77
C GLU A 180 -49.84 16.41 -13.34
N ILE A 181 -50.01 15.24 -12.73
CA ILE A 181 -49.67 14.96 -11.33
C ILE A 181 -48.36 14.14 -11.21
N ARG A 182 -47.72 13.82 -12.35
CA ARG A 182 -46.42 13.17 -12.32
C ARG A 182 -45.40 14.05 -11.58
N LEU A 183 -44.79 13.48 -10.55
CA LEU A 183 -43.58 14.01 -9.91
C LEU A 183 -42.45 13.98 -10.95
N THR A 184 -42.50 14.89 -11.94
CA THR A 184 -41.42 15.13 -12.89
C THR A 184 -40.22 15.66 -12.08
N GLY A 185 -39.09 14.95 -12.11
CA GLY A 185 -37.85 15.43 -11.49
C GLY A 185 -37.04 14.37 -10.73
N GLY A 186 -37.60 13.20 -10.36
CA GLY A 186 -36.85 12.22 -9.60
C GLY A 186 -35.67 11.60 -10.37
N VAL A 187 -35.88 11.32 -11.65
CA VAL A 187 -34.85 10.71 -12.53
C VAL A 187 -33.75 11.72 -12.89
N GLU A 188 -34.13 12.97 -13.12
CA GLU A 188 -33.15 14.05 -13.44
C GLU A 188 -32.18 14.26 -12.26
N TRP A 189 -32.69 14.29 -11.03
CA TRP A 189 -31.86 14.45 -9.83
C TRP A 189 -30.97 13.25 -9.56
N LEU A 190 -31.43 12.03 -9.87
CA LEU A 190 -30.61 10.81 -9.79
C LEU A 190 -29.44 10.87 -10.79
N SER A 191 -29.66 11.37 -12.00
CA SER A 191 -28.60 11.52 -13.01
C SER A 191 -27.55 12.55 -12.58
N TRP A 192 -27.98 13.71 -12.05
CA TRP A 192 -27.06 14.70 -11.49
C TRP A 192 -26.28 14.18 -10.28
N GLY A 193 -26.94 13.43 -9.39
CA GLY A 193 -26.30 12.77 -8.25
C GLY A 193 -25.25 11.74 -8.68
N ALA A 194 -25.56 10.94 -9.69
CA ALA A 194 -24.63 9.97 -10.26
C ALA A 194 -23.42 10.65 -10.92
N ALA A 195 -23.65 11.73 -11.68
CA ALA A 195 -22.59 12.52 -12.30
C ALA A 195 -21.68 13.18 -11.27
N ALA A 196 -22.23 13.76 -10.20
CA ALA A 196 -21.48 14.34 -9.09
C ALA A 196 -20.64 13.28 -8.36
N LEU A 197 -21.20 12.08 -8.12
CA LEU A 197 -20.48 10.97 -7.52
C LEU A 197 -19.30 10.52 -8.37
N LEU A 198 -19.52 10.33 -9.67
CA LEU A 198 -18.48 9.93 -10.61
C LEU A 198 -17.34 10.97 -10.65
N LEU A 199 -17.68 12.24 -10.76
CA LEU A 199 -16.68 13.33 -10.75
C LEU A 199 -15.90 13.39 -9.45
N SER A 200 -16.56 13.16 -8.31
CA SER A 200 -15.94 13.11 -6.99
C SER A 200 -14.97 11.92 -6.85
N LEU A 201 -15.33 10.75 -7.36
CA LEU A 201 -14.45 9.57 -7.35
C LEU A 201 -13.21 9.78 -8.24
N ILE A 202 -13.39 10.37 -9.42
CA ILE A 202 -12.28 10.75 -10.31
C ILE A 202 -11.36 11.76 -9.62
N GLY A 203 -11.92 12.80 -9.01
CA GLY A 203 -11.17 13.80 -8.27
C GLY A 203 -10.39 13.19 -7.08
N ALA A 204 -11.00 12.28 -6.33
CA ALA A 204 -10.36 11.56 -5.25
C ALA A 204 -9.17 10.70 -5.75
N ALA A 205 -9.38 9.91 -6.81
CA ALA A 205 -8.34 9.08 -7.41
C ALA A 205 -7.16 9.92 -7.93
N PHE A 206 -7.47 11.04 -8.57
CA PHE A 206 -6.44 11.97 -9.07
C PHE A 206 -5.66 12.62 -7.92
N GLY A 207 -6.33 13.18 -6.92
CA GLY A 207 -5.70 13.85 -5.77
C GLY A 207 -4.81 12.89 -4.96
N VAL A 208 -5.30 11.67 -4.69
CA VAL A 208 -4.53 10.65 -3.99
C VAL A 208 -3.32 10.19 -4.81
N SER A 209 -3.47 10.02 -6.14
CA SER A 209 -2.36 9.62 -7.02
C SER A 209 -1.29 10.70 -7.12
N TYR A 210 -1.70 11.97 -7.11
CA TYR A 210 -0.80 13.12 -7.23
C TYR A 210 0.15 13.25 -6.02
N ILE A 211 -0.30 12.86 -4.82
CA ILE A 211 0.51 12.95 -3.59
C ILE A 211 1.22 11.62 -3.29
N ASN A 212 0.51 10.49 -3.35
CA ASN A 212 1.06 9.23 -2.86
C ASN A 212 2.11 8.61 -3.80
N ARG A 213 1.98 8.77 -5.12
CA ARG A 213 2.96 8.25 -6.07
C ARG A 213 4.37 8.82 -5.88
N PRO A 214 4.55 10.15 -5.76
CA PRO A 214 5.86 10.73 -5.44
C PRO A 214 6.43 10.24 -4.11
N LEU A 215 5.61 10.17 -3.05
CA LEU A 215 6.05 9.68 -1.73
C LEU A 215 6.49 8.20 -1.77
N ALA A 216 5.76 7.35 -2.49
CA ALA A 216 6.15 5.95 -2.67
C ALA A 216 7.46 5.80 -3.47
N ARG A 217 7.72 6.68 -4.45
CA ARG A 217 9.01 6.73 -5.17
C ARG A 217 10.14 7.15 -4.24
N LEU A 218 9.93 8.18 -3.43
CA LEU A 218 10.89 8.64 -2.44
C LEU A 218 11.23 7.55 -1.42
N ALA A 219 10.21 6.86 -0.87
CA ALA A 219 10.41 5.76 0.08
C ALA A 219 11.25 4.62 -0.53
N ARG A 220 10.98 4.25 -1.79
CA ARG A 220 11.78 3.25 -2.51
C ARG A 220 13.21 3.71 -2.74
N ALA A 221 13.40 4.97 -3.15
CA ALA A 221 14.72 5.53 -3.35
C ALA A 221 15.52 5.60 -2.03
N ALA A 222 14.89 5.98 -0.92
CA ALA A 222 15.49 5.97 0.41
C ALA A 222 15.91 4.56 0.86
N HIS A 223 15.09 3.55 0.56
CA HIS A 223 15.44 2.15 0.84
C HIS A 223 16.65 1.67 -0.01
N LEU A 224 16.79 2.13 -1.26
CA LEU A 224 17.96 1.82 -2.08
C LEU A 224 19.23 2.48 -1.51
N VAL A 225 19.15 3.75 -1.08
CA VAL A 225 20.27 4.44 -0.44
C VAL A 225 20.70 3.73 0.85
N SER A 226 19.75 3.27 1.67
CA SER A 226 20.06 2.52 2.91
C SER A 226 20.77 1.20 2.65
N LYS A 227 20.53 0.58 1.48
CA LYS A 227 21.27 -0.61 1.01
C LYS A 227 22.62 -0.27 0.38
N GLY A 228 23.01 1.02 0.34
CA GLY A 228 24.27 1.49 -0.25
C GLY A 228 24.26 1.58 -1.78
N THR A 229 23.09 1.43 -2.43
CA THR A 229 22.93 1.61 -3.87
C THR A 229 22.60 3.07 -4.20
N SER A 230 23.04 3.55 -5.36
CA SER A 230 22.74 4.91 -5.82
C SER A 230 21.47 4.87 -6.68
N PRO A 231 20.31 5.31 -6.17
CA PRO A 231 19.09 5.34 -6.97
C PRO A 231 19.18 6.42 -8.06
N PRO A 232 18.41 6.31 -9.16
CA PRO A 232 18.27 7.39 -10.12
C PRO A 232 17.69 8.64 -9.44
N ALA A 233 18.11 9.82 -9.91
CA ALA A 233 17.63 11.08 -9.35
C ALA A 233 16.11 11.18 -9.44
N LEU A 234 15.46 11.55 -8.34
CA LEU A 234 14.02 11.77 -8.28
C LEU A 234 13.65 13.03 -9.07
N PRO A 235 12.53 13.03 -9.81
CA PRO A 235 12.11 14.17 -10.60
C PRO A 235 11.76 15.36 -9.70
N GLU A 236 12.33 16.53 -10.00
CA GLU A 236 12.06 17.78 -9.27
C GLU A 236 10.88 18.53 -9.91
N THR A 237 9.76 17.83 -10.08
CA THR A 237 8.51 18.32 -10.70
C THR A 237 7.34 18.13 -9.76
N GLY A 238 6.20 18.77 -10.04
CA GLY A 238 4.97 18.65 -9.25
C GLY A 238 4.82 19.75 -8.20
N ALA A 239 4.11 19.44 -7.09
CA ALA A 239 3.87 20.37 -5.99
C ALA A 239 5.19 20.90 -5.40
N ARG A 240 5.16 22.15 -4.93
CA ARG A 240 6.36 22.82 -4.39
C ARG A 240 7.03 22.01 -3.28
N GLU A 241 6.25 21.44 -2.40
CA GLU A 241 6.67 20.63 -1.25
C GLU A 241 7.37 19.34 -1.72
N ILE A 242 6.78 18.64 -2.68
CA ILE A 242 7.34 17.40 -3.26
C ILE A 242 8.65 17.72 -4.01
N ARG A 243 8.70 18.82 -4.75
CA ARG A 243 9.90 19.27 -5.46
C ARG A 243 11.04 19.55 -4.49
N THR A 244 10.76 20.32 -3.42
CA THR A 244 11.76 20.63 -2.37
C THR A 244 12.24 19.37 -1.67
N LEU A 245 11.34 18.42 -1.38
CA LEU A 245 11.68 17.15 -0.77
C LEU A 245 12.57 16.31 -1.67
N ASN A 246 12.23 16.17 -2.96
CA ASN A 246 12.99 15.41 -3.93
C ASN A 246 14.38 16.04 -4.16
N SER A 247 14.48 17.38 -4.27
CA SER A 247 15.78 18.05 -4.44
C SER A 247 16.69 17.89 -3.22
N SER A 248 16.12 17.98 -2.01
CA SER A 248 16.85 17.73 -0.76
C SER A 248 17.32 16.29 -0.64
N PHE A 249 16.48 15.34 -1.01
CA PHE A 249 16.85 13.93 -1.06
C PHE A 249 17.94 13.65 -2.09
N ASN A 250 17.81 14.18 -3.30
CA ASN A 250 18.82 14.03 -4.36
C ASN A 250 20.18 14.60 -3.93
N ARG A 251 20.17 15.75 -3.23
CA ARG A 251 21.40 16.33 -2.66
C ARG A 251 22.00 15.42 -1.61
N MET A 252 21.22 14.98 -0.63
CA MET A 252 21.67 14.05 0.42
C MET A 252 22.25 12.77 -0.17
N ALA A 253 21.59 12.16 -1.16
CA ALA A 253 22.07 10.95 -1.81
C ALA A 253 23.44 11.17 -2.50
N ARG A 254 23.63 12.31 -3.16
CA ARG A 254 24.93 12.68 -3.75
C ARG A 254 26.01 12.89 -2.70
N GLU A 255 25.71 13.59 -1.61
CA GLU A 255 26.66 13.84 -0.50
C GLU A 255 27.09 12.52 0.16
N ILE A 256 26.17 11.58 0.39
CA ILE A 256 26.52 10.24 0.91
C ILE A 256 27.41 9.48 -0.08
N HIS A 257 27.09 9.54 -1.36
CA HIS A 257 27.88 8.88 -2.39
C HIS A 257 29.31 9.47 -2.46
N GLN A 258 29.43 10.79 -2.45
CA GLN A 258 30.70 11.49 -2.44
C GLN A 258 31.54 11.16 -1.20
N ALA A 259 30.92 11.21 -0.01
CA ALA A 259 31.61 10.86 1.24
C ALA A 259 32.15 9.41 1.24
N ASN A 260 31.40 8.48 0.66
CA ASN A 260 31.86 7.10 0.51
C ASN A 260 33.02 6.97 -0.50
N ALA A 261 32.98 7.72 -1.61
CA ALA A 261 34.05 7.75 -2.60
C ALA A 261 35.32 8.37 -2.02
N ASP A 262 35.19 9.50 -1.31
CA ASP A 262 36.32 10.17 -0.64
C ASP A 262 36.96 9.27 0.42
N ARG A 263 36.13 8.55 1.20
CA ARG A 263 36.64 7.57 2.16
C ARG A 263 37.44 6.44 1.48
N ALA A 264 36.94 5.92 0.36
CA ALA A 264 37.64 4.88 -0.40
C ALA A 264 38.97 5.41 -0.98
N LEU A 265 38.97 6.62 -1.52
CA LEU A 265 40.18 7.27 -2.06
C LEU A 265 41.23 7.53 -0.97
N MET A 266 40.82 8.05 0.19
CA MET A 266 41.67 8.29 1.35
C MET A 266 42.34 6.99 1.84
N LEU A 267 41.56 5.92 1.97
CA LEU A 267 42.10 4.61 2.38
C LEU A 267 43.06 4.05 1.31
N ALA A 268 42.81 4.30 0.01
CA ALA A 268 43.72 3.94 -1.07
C ALA A 268 45.08 4.65 -0.96
N GLY A 269 45.04 5.95 -0.71
CA GLY A 269 46.27 6.76 -0.50
C GLY A 269 47.07 6.27 0.70
N ILE A 270 46.40 6.09 1.86
CA ILE A 270 47.07 5.57 3.08
C ILE A 270 47.69 4.19 2.83
N SER A 271 47.00 3.30 2.12
CA SER A 271 47.55 1.99 1.82
C SER A 271 48.80 2.03 0.92
N HIS A 272 48.79 2.89 -0.08
CA HIS A 272 49.96 3.10 -0.94
C HIS A 272 51.14 3.62 -0.11
N ASP A 273 50.90 4.63 0.73
CA ASP A 273 51.92 5.28 1.51
C ASP A 273 52.50 4.39 2.63
N LEU A 274 51.68 3.44 3.14
CA LEU A 274 52.16 2.42 4.07
C LEU A 274 52.90 1.27 3.39
N ARG A 275 52.60 0.91 2.14
CA ARG A 275 53.26 -0.17 1.42
C ARG A 275 54.73 0.16 1.12
N THR A 276 55.03 1.42 0.81
CA THR A 276 56.40 1.88 0.52
C THR A 276 57.38 1.65 1.69
N PRO A 277 57.11 2.08 2.94
CA PRO A 277 57.98 1.81 4.07
C PRO A 277 58.02 0.31 4.43
N LEU A 278 56.92 -0.44 4.28
CA LEU A 278 56.91 -1.89 4.50
C LEU A 278 57.85 -2.63 3.54
N THR A 279 57.86 -2.23 2.25
CA THR A 279 58.78 -2.79 1.26
C THR A 279 60.24 -2.46 1.60
N ARG A 280 60.49 -1.22 2.08
CA ARG A 280 61.85 -0.83 2.53
C ARG A 280 62.30 -1.63 3.73
N MET A 281 61.44 -1.80 4.77
CA MET A 281 61.73 -2.63 5.92
C MET A 281 62.03 -4.07 5.53
N ARG A 282 61.31 -4.64 4.57
CA ARG A 282 61.54 -5.97 4.04
C ARG A 282 62.92 -6.09 3.39
N LEU A 283 63.34 -5.12 2.61
CA LEU A 283 64.64 -5.07 2.02
C LEU A 283 65.75 -4.94 3.07
N GLU A 284 65.59 -4.09 4.10
CA GLU A 284 66.52 -3.94 5.20
C GLU A 284 66.69 -5.23 6.01
N VAL A 285 65.59 -5.96 6.27
CA VAL A 285 65.60 -7.26 6.93
C VAL A 285 66.34 -8.30 6.08
N GLU A 286 66.10 -8.33 4.76
CA GLU A 286 66.77 -9.25 3.83
C GLU A 286 68.28 -8.98 3.75
N MET A 287 68.69 -7.72 3.85
CA MET A 287 70.13 -7.30 3.83
C MET A 287 70.78 -7.36 5.20
N SER A 288 70.05 -7.63 6.25
CA SER A 288 70.60 -7.70 7.61
C SER A 288 71.32 -9.02 7.90
N ASN A 289 72.37 -8.97 8.75
CA ASN A 289 73.04 -10.20 9.25
C ASN A 289 72.25 -10.92 10.36
N MET A 290 70.94 -10.85 10.33
CA MET A 290 70.07 -11.50 11.31
C MET A 290 70.05 -13.01 11.08
N ASN A 291 69.84 -13.77 12.17
CA ASN A 291 69.63 -15.22 12.06
C ASN A 291 68.35 -15.55 11.27
N ASP A 292 68.33 -16.70 10.62
CA ASP A 292 67.21 -17.12 9.75
C ASP A 292 65.87 -17.14 10.47
N VAL A 293 65.80 -17.50 11.75
CA VAL A 293 64.60 -17.54 12.56
C VAL A 293 64.02 -16.14 12.80
N GLY A 294 64.90 -15.16 13.16
CA GLY A 294 64.49 -13.78 13.36
C GLY A 294 64.02 -13.13 12.07
N ARG A 295 64.71 -13.37 10.95
CA ARG A 295 64.35 -12.88 9.61
C ARG A 295 63.00 -13.40 9.17
N GLN A 296 62.75 -14.73 9.33
CA GLN A 296 61.47 -15.32 9.01
C GLN A 296 60.30 -14.77 9.87
N ALA A 297 60.55 -14.51 11.15
CA ALA A 297 59.53 -13.93 12.03
C ALA A 297 59.11 -12.52 11.57
N ILE A 298 60.09 -11.65 11.27
CA ILE A 298 59.81 -10.30 10.81
C ILE A 298 59.14 -10.31 9.41
N ASP A 299 59.61 -11.17 8.49
CA ASP A 299 58.99 -11.31 7.17
C ASP A 299 57.52 -11.77 7.26
N GLN A 300 57.21 -12.67 8.19
CA GLN A 300 55.82 -13.07 8.49
C GLN A 300 55.00 -11.89 9.02
N ASP A 301 55.52 -11.07 9.92
CA ASP A 301 54.83 -9.90 10.47
C ASP A 301 54.59 -8.85 9.37
N LEU A 302 55.59 -8.56 8.51
CA LEU A 302 55.44 -7.64 7.39
C LEU A 302 54.40 -8.14 6.37
N ALA A 303 54.40 -9.43 6.04
CA ALA A 303 53.42 -10.06 5.17
C ALA A 303 52.01 -9.99 5.77
N GLN A 304 51.89 -10.12 7.08
CA GLN A 304 50.60 -9.98 7.79
C GLN A 304 50.07 -8.53 7.73
N ILE A 305 50.96 -7.53 7.91
CA ILE A 305 50.55 -6.13 7.79
C ILE A 305 50.07 -5.82 6.37
N ASP A 306 50.81 -6.23 5.33
CA ASP A 306 50.43 -6.03 3.92
C ASP A 306 49.10 -6.72 3.60
N HIS A 307 48.88 -7.95 4.09
CA HIS A 307 47.59 -8.66 3.97
C HIS A 307 46.43 -7.90 4.66
N SER A 308 46.64 -7.40 5.87
CA SER A 308 45.65 -6.65 6.62
C SER A 308 45.26 -5.33 5.89
N LEU A 309 46.27 -4.66 5.31
CA LEU A 309 46.08 -3.48 4.51
C LEU A 309 45.27 -3.75 3.23
N ALA A 310 45.60 -4.85 2.52
CA ALA A 310 44.86 -5.31 1.35
C ALA A 310 43.39 -5.63 1.66
N GLN A 311 43.13 -6.27 2.80
CA GLN A 311 41.74 -6.54 3.25
C GLN A 311 40.98 -5.26 3.61
N LEU A 312 41.64 -4.30 4.27
CA LEU A 312 41.04 -2.98 4.57
C LEU A 312 40.64 -2.25 3.28
N MET A 313 41.55 -2.28 2.27
CA MET A 313 41.27 -1.74 0.95
C MET A 313 40.10 -2.41 0.25
N ASN A 314 40.04 -3.74 0.31
CA ASN A 314 38.93 -4.49 -0.24
C ASN A 314 37.60 -4.16 0.47
N TYR A 315 37.64 -3.92 1.77
CA TYR A 315 36.45 -3.52 2.52
C TYR A 315 36.00 -2.10 2.15
N ALA A 316 36.94 -1.16 1.96
CA ALA A 316 36.63 0.23 1.60
C ALA A 316 36.12 0.39 0.16
N ARG A 317 36.52 -0.52 -0.73
CA ARG A 317 36.14 -0.46 -2.14
C ARG A 317 34.62 -0.63 -2.31
N PRO A 318 33.92 0.32 -2.98
CA PRO A 318 32.50 0.20 -3.26
C PRO A 318 32.19 -1.09 -4.05
N ALA A 319 30.95 -1.52 -3.99
CA ALA A 319 30.46 -2.55 -4.89
C ALA A 319 30.57 -2.06 -6.35
N SER A 320 30.79 -2.99 -7.27
CA SER A 320 30.98 -2.65 -8.67
C SER A 320 29.70 -2.05 -9.28
N HIS A 321 29.86 -0.95 -10.04
CA HIS A 321 28.79 -0.36 -10.85
C HIS A 321 28.78 -0.94 -12.28
N GLU A 322 29.46 -2.07 -12.48
CA GLU A 322 29.39 -2.77 -13.78
C GLU A 322 27.94 -3.11 -14.12
N PRO A 323 27.52 -2.93 -15.37
CA PRO A 323 26.18 -3.34 -15.79
C PRO A 323 26.01 -4.85 -15.49
N GLN A 324 24.92 -5.18 -14.85
CA GLN A 324 24.57 -6.57 -14.55
C GLN A 324 24.17 -7.28 -15.86
N VAL A 325 25.16 -7.91 -16.48
CA VAL A 325 24.97 -8.71 -17.69
C VAL A 325 24.72 -10.16 -17.27
N ALA A 326 23.95 -10.90 -18.04
CA ALA A 326 23.78 -12.33 -17.84
C ALA A 326 25.14 -13.03 -17.95
N LEU A 327 25.68 -13.46 -16.82
CA LEU A 327 27.00 -14.07 -16.68
C LEU A 327 26.84 -15.56 -16.46
N ASN A 328 27.68 -16.38 -17.13
CA ASN A 328 27.80 -17.81 -16.82
C ASN A 328 28.56 -17.98 -15.50
N ILE A 329 27.78 -18.23 -14.44
CA ILE A 329 28.29 -18.36 -13.06
C ILE A 329 29.12 -19.64 -12.91
N SER A 330 28.73 -20.73 -13.58
CA SER A 330 29.46 -21.99 -13.52
C SER A 330 30.90 -21.82 -14.00
N ASN A 331 31.12 -21.12 -15.09
CA ASN A 331 32.46 -20.83 -15.64
C ASN A 331 33.27 -19.91 -14.70
N LEU A 332 32.64 -18.88 -14.15
CA LEU A 332 33.30 -17.94 -13.24
C LEU A 332 33.74 -18.64 -11.94
N VAL A 333 32.85 -19.43 -11.35
CA VAL A 333 33.14 -20.19 -10.12
C VAL A 333 34.27 -21.19 -10.38
N THR A 334 34.23 -21.92 -11.50
CA THR A 334 35.29 -22.83 -11.92
C THR A 334 36.65 -22.11 -12.03
N ALA A 335 36.72 -20.98 -12.69
CA ALA A 335 37.96 -20.21 -12.84
C ALA A 335 38.55 -19.73 -11.49
N VAL A 336 37.68 -19.32 -10.55
CA VAL A 336 38.10 -18.94 -9.21
C VAL A 336 38.64 -20.15 -8.43
N ILE A 337 37.94 -21.26 -8.50
CA ILE A 337 38.33 -22.49 -7.80
C ILE A 337 39.66 -23.04 -8.29
N GLU A 338 39.91 -23.03 -9.60
CA GLU A 338 41.22 -23.50 -10.13
C GLU A 338 42.37 -22.65 -9.61
N ARG A 339 42.20 -21.35 -9.56
CA ARG A 339 43.19 -20.45 -8.97
C ARG A 339 43.42 -20.72 -7.47
N GLU A 340 42.35 -20.86 -6.72
CA GLU A 340 42.40 -21.07 -5.25
C GLU A 340 42.86 -22.52 -4.91
N ARG A 341 42.66 -23.48 -5.81
CA ARG A 341 43.15 -24.86 -5.67
C ARG A 341 44.69 -24.88 -5.64
N CYS A 342 45.34 -24.15 -6.55
CA CYS A 342 46.79 -24.02 -6.57
C CYS A 342 47.33 -23.51 -5.20
N LEU A 343 46.73 -22.43 -4.68
CA LEU A 343 47.11 -21.84 -3.38
C LEU A 343 46.86 -22.80 -2.20
N THR A 344 45.78 -23.57 -2.24
CA THR A 344 45.41 -24.51 -1.19
C THR A 344 46.35 -25.72 -1.19
N THR A 345 46.76 -26.21 -2.38
CA THR A 345 47.73 -27.30 -2.53
C THR A 345 49.10 -26.88 -2.04
N HIS A 346 49.55 -25.65 -2.31
CA HIS A 346 50.83 -25.12 -1.76
C HIS A 346 50.80 -25.05 -0.23
N ALA A 347 49.62 -24.84 0.37
CA ALA A 347 49.45 -24.90 1.84
C ALA A 347 49.28 -26.34 2.36
N GLY A 348 49.58 -27.38 1.57
CA GLY A 348 49.45 -28.79 1.94
C GLY A 348 48.00 -29.29 2.01
N GLY A 349 47.02 -28.52 1.54
CA GLY A 349 45.59 -28.84 1.67
C GLY A 349 44.95 -29.37 0.39
N THR A 350 43.64 -29.59 0.47
CA THR A 350 42.81 -30.03 -0.67
C THR A 350 41.59 -29.17 -0.86
N LEU A 351 41.27 -28.86 -2.12
CA LEU A 351 40.04 -28.13 -2.53
C LEU A 351 39.27 -28.99 -3.56
N SER A 352 38.15 -29.54 -3.13
CA SER A 352 37.21 -30.27 -3.99
C SER A 352 36.05 -29.37 -4.43
N ALA A 353 35.52 -29.58 -5.63
CA ALA A 353 34.40 -28.79 -6.13
C ALA A 353 33.37 -29.66 -6.84
N THR A 354 32.10 -29.32 -6.64
CA THR A 354 30.96 -29.86 -7.39
C THR A 354 30.16 -28.67 -7.93
N ILE A 355 30.19 -28.48 -9.25
CA ILE A 355 29.62 -27.31 -9.90
C ILE A 355 28.56 -27.76 -10.89
N ALA A 356 27.30 -27.31 -10.67
CA ALA A 356 26.24 -27.51 -11.65
C ALA A 356 26.54 -26.71 -12.94
N PRO A 357 26.40 -27.31 -14.12
CA PRO A 357 26.70 -26.65 -15.40
C PRO A 357 25.65 -25.61 -15.77
N GLU A 358 26.03 -24.69 -16.65
CA GLU A 358 25.13 -23.74 -17.33
C GLU A 358 24.20 -22.91 -16.46
N LEU A 359 24.68 -22.49 -15.30
CA LEU A 359 23.96 -21.56 -14.45
C LEU A 359 24.30 -20.10 -14.82
N TYR A 360 23.27 -19.31 -15.10
CA TYR A 360 23.40 -17.89 -15.48
C TYR A 360 22.69 -17.00 -14.46
N ALA A 361 23.28 -15.85 -14.16
CA ALA A 361 22.65 -14.79 -13.34
C ALA A 361 23.14 -13.39 -13.76
N GLN A 362 22.32 -12.41 -13.48
CA GLN A 362 22.67 -10.99 -13.64
C GLN A 362 23.38 -10.47 -12.39
N VAL A 363 24.70 -10.63 -12.36
CA VAL A 363 25.54 -10.20 -11.23
C VAL A 363 26.85 -9.60 -11.71
N SER A 364 27.51 -8.78 -10.87
CA SER A 364 28.87 -8.31 -11.15
C SER A 364 29.86 -9.46 -11.00
N ALA A 365 30.62 -9.74 -12.08
CA ALA A 365 31.70 -10.74 -12.08
C ALA A 365 32.77 -10.40 -11.03
N THR A 366 33.10 -9.12 -10.91
CA THR A 366 34.10 -8.62 -9.96
C THR A 366 33.68 -8.87 -8.52
N ASP A 367 32.43 -8.58 -8.18
CA ASP A 367 31.93 -8.73 -6.80
C ASP A 367 31.72 -10.21 -6.42
N LEU A 368 31.22 -11.03 -7.36
CA LEU A 368 31.12 -12.47 -7.11
C LEU A 368 32.50 -13.12 -6.91
N ARG A 369 33.50 -12.71 -7.69
CA ARG A 369 34.88 -13.16 -7.50
C ARG A 369 35.40 -12.78 -6.13
N ARG A 370 35.15 -11.56 -5.67
CA ARG A 370 35.54 -11.08 -4.32
C ARG A 370 34.87 -11.88 -3.22
N ILE A 371 33.58 -12.21 -3.36
CA ILE A 371 32.84 -13.06 -2.42
C ILE A 371 33.52 -14.44 -2.31
N LEU A 372 33.73 -15.10 -3.44
CA LEU A 372 34.31 -16.45 -3.47
C LEU A 372 35.72 -16.49 -2.89
N THR A 373 36.58 -15.56 -3.29
CA THR A 373 37.95 -15.47 -2.79
C THR A 373 37.97 -15.28 -1.28
N ASN A 374 37.14 -14.36 -0.72
CA ASN A 374 37.06 -14.15 0.73
C ASN A 374 36.55 -15.39 1.47
N LEU A 375 35.58 -16.11 0.94
CA LEU A 375 35.06 -17.31 1.57
C LEU A 375 36.07 -18.45 1.57
N ILE A 376 36.73 -18.68 0.42
CA ILE A 376 37.76 -19.77 0.31
C ILE A 376 38.98 -19.42 1.14
N GLU A 377 39.41 -18.16 1.14
CA GLU A 377 40.56 -17.74 1.99
C GLU A 377 40.24 -17.87 3.48
N ASN A 378 39.03 -17.50 3.94
CA ASN A 378 38.61 -17.70 5.30
C ASN A 378 38.59 -19.20 5.66
N ALA A 379 38.04 -20.05 4.81
CA ALA A 379 38.02 -21.50 5.03
C ALA A 379 39.43 -22.11 5.06
N ARG A 380 40.34 -21.64 4.17
CA ARG A 380 41.75 -22.10 4.18
C ARG A 380 42.48 -21.68 5.45
N ARG A 381 42.20 -20.50 6.00
CA ARG A 381 42.91 -19.93 7.15
C ARG A 381 42.39 -20.43 8.50
N TYR A 382 41.08 -20.56 8.64
CA TYR A 382 40.41 -20.87 9.90
C TYR A 382 39.80 -22.27 9.94
N GLY A 383 39.61 -22.89 8.79
CA GLY A 383 38.97 -24.19 8.62
C GLY A 383 39.97 -25.37 8.59
N LEU A 384 41.08 -25.25 9.33
CA LEU A 384 42.10 -26.33 9.43
C LEU A 384 41.53 -27.52 10.20
N ASN A 385 41.75 -28.74 9.71
CA ASN A 385 41.39 -29.96 10.39
C ASN A 385 42.31 -30.21 11.62
N GLN A 386 42.10 -31.29 12.35
CA GLN A 386 42.92 -31.65 13.52
C GLN A 386 44.42 -31.83 13.20
N ALA A 387 44.76 -32.12 11.94
CA ALA A 387 46.15 -32.24 11.50
C ALA A 387 46.75 -30.89 11.03
N GLY A 388 46.03 -29.78 11.17
CA GLY A 388 46.47 -28.45 10.72
C GLY A 388 46.38 -28.26 9.18
N ILE A 389 45.67 -29.12 8.46
CA ILE A 389 45.59 -29.15 7.00
C ILE A 389 44.25 -28.58 6.54
N PRO A 390 44.19 -27.63 5.56
CA PRO A 390 42.95 -27.13 5.02
C PRO A 390 42.30 -28.15 4.08
N VAL A 391 41.05 -28.56 4.40
CA VAL A 391 40.24 -29.50 3.60
C VAL A 391 38.91 -28.82 3.24
N LEU A 392 38.85 -28.32 2.03
CA LEU A 392 37.76 -27.44 1.56
C LEU A 392 36.87 -28.14 0.52
N THR A 393 35.59 -27.83 0.55
CA THR A 393 34.63 -28.27 -0.47
C THR A 393 33.81 -27.07 -0.91
N VAL A 394 33.73 -26.83 -2.22
CA VAL A 394 32.86 -25.81 -2.82
C VAL A 394 31.77 -26.49 -3.64
N THR A 395 30.54 -26.11 -3.41
CA THR A 395 29.43 -26.59 -4.24
C THR A 395 28.67 -25.40 -4.84
N LEU A 396 28.37 -25.48 -6.12
CA LEU A 396 27.45 -24.56 -6.81
C LEU A 396 26.25 -25.35 -7.27
N ASP A 397 25.09 -24.93 -6.83
CA ASP A 397 23.80 -25.48 -7.19
C ASP A 397 22.83 -24.33 -7.47
N GLY A 398 21.77 -24.57 -8.23
CA GLY A 398 20.81 -23.54 -8.55
C GLY A 398 19.57 -24.04 -9.26
N ASN A 399 18.54 -23.23 -9.20
CA ASN A 399 17.31 -23.40 -9.96
C ASN A 399 16.98 -22.09 -10.68
N SER A 400 15.80 -22.01 -11.31
CA SER A 400 15.33 -20.80 -12.01
C SER A 400 15.14 -19.57 -11.10
N GLN A 401 15.10 -19.72 -9.78
CA GLN A 401 14.82 -18.64 -8.84
C GLN A 401 16.04 -18.19 -8.03
N SER A 402 16.98 -19.10 -7.71
CA SER A 402 18.15 -18.76 -6.91
C SER A 402 19.36 -19.64 -7.22
N LEU A 403 20.55 -19.04 -7.01
CA LEU A 403 21.84 -19.73 -7.04
C LEU A 403 22.34 -19.89 -5.61
N LYS A 404 22.87 -21.07 -5.29
CA LYS A 404 23.43 -21.40 -3.98
C LYS A 404 24.89 -21.83 -4.12
N ILE A 405 25.78 -21.06 -3.51
CA ILE A 405 27.19 -21.39 -3.44
C ILE A 405 27.50 -21.74 -1.98
N LYS A 406 28.05 -22.93 -1.72
CA LYS A 406 28.44 -23.35 -0.39
C LYS A 406 29.96 -23.56 -0.35
N VAL A 407 30.59 -22.97 0.63
CA VAL A 407 32.00 -23.22 0.96
C VAL A 407 32.04 -23.89 2.31
N SER A 408 32.57 -25.11 2.38
CA SER A 408 32.60 -25.94 3.57
C SER A 408 34.04 -26.30 3.94
N ASP A 409 34.39 -26.19 5.22
CA ASP A 409 35.67 -26.57 5.79
C ASP A 409 35.55 -27.77 6.76
N ARG A 410 36.70 -28.21 7.31
CA ARG A 410 36.84 -29.28 8.34
C ARG A 410 37.42 -28.75 9.63
N GLY A 411 37.33 -27.47 9.89
CA GLY A 411 37.84 -26.81 11.05
C GLY A 411 37.05 -27.04 12.34
N PRO A 412 37.33 -26.27 13.39
CA PRO A 412 36.64 -26.36 14.67
C PRO A 412 35.18 -25.88 14.64
N GLY A 413 34.78 -25.26 13.54
CA GLY A 413 33.46 -24.62 13.42
C GLY A 413 33.33 -23.31 14.24
N ILE A 414 32.12 -22.76 14.29
CA ILE A 414 31.81 -21.54 15.04
C ILE A 414 30.57 -21.76 15.88
N PRO A 415 30.58 -21.41 17.17
CA PRO A 415 29.42 -21.50 18.05
C PRO A 415 28.27 -20.63 17.55
N VAL A 416 27.03 -21.10 17.70
CA VAL A 416 25.81 -20.39 17.16
C VAL A 416 25.69 -18.95 17.67
N HIS A 417 26.06 -18.72 18.94
CA HIS A 417 25.99 -17.37 19.54
C HIS A 417 27.01 -16.37 18.96
N ASP A 418 28.05 -16.86 18.28
CA ASP A 418 29.06 -16.01 17.62
C ASP A 418 28.74 -15.71 16.15
N LEU A 419 27.79 -16.41 15.53
CA LEU A 419 27.49 -16.29 14.10
C LEU A 419 27.06 -14.87 13.67
N GLU A 420 26.26 -14.17 14.46
CA GLU A 420 25.91 -12.78 14.17
C GLU A 420 27.07 -11.80 14.40
N ARG A 421 27.91 -12.09 15.37
CA ARG A 421 29.04 -11.24 15.71
C ARG A 421 30.09 -11.24 14.59
N ILE A 422 30.39 -12.41 14.02
CA ILE A 422 31.43 -12.55 12.98
C ILE A 422 31.07 -11.89 11.65
N ARG A 423 29.82 -11.51 11.42
CA ARG A 423 29.38 -10.69 10.27
C ARG A 423 29.83 -9.23 10.42
N LYS A 424 30.04 -8.74 11.65
CA LYS A 424 30.41 -7.35 11.90
C LYS A 424 31.87 -7.11 11.53
N PRO A 425 32.22 -5.96 10.93
CA PRO A 425 33.59 -5.61 10.62
C PRO A 425 34.48 -5.67 11.87
N PHE A 426 35.73 -6.11 11.70
CA PHE A 426 36.72 -6.23 12.75
C PHE A 426 36.37 -7.21 13.88
N SER A 427 35.35 -8.02 13.70
CA SER A 427 34.92 -9.02 14.68
C SER A 427 35.64 -10.35 14.44
N ARG A 428 36.12 -10.95 15.52
CA ARG A 428 36.79 -12.28 15.51
C ARG A 428 36.05 -13.23 16.46
N GLY A 429 35.90 -14.49 16.09
CA GLY A 429 35.42 -15.53 16.99
C GLY A 429 36.38 -15.75 18.16
N ASN A 430 35.90 -16.20 19.32
CA ASN A 430 36.73 -16.42 20.52
C ASN A 430 37.84 -17.46 20.29
N SER A 431 37.62 -18.45 19.44
CA SER A 431 38.61 -19.48 19.06
C SER A 431 39.73 -18.94 18.17
N ALA A 432 39.54 -17.81 17.48
CA ALA A 432 40.55 -17.21 16.62
C ALA A 432 41.50 -16.24 17.36
N ARG A 433 41.33 -16.06 18.69
CA ARG A 433 42.21 -15.19 19.51
C ARG A 433 43.57 -15.81 19.80
N THR A 434 43.71 -17.10 19.63
CA THR A 434 44.89 -17.87 20.13
C THR A 434 45.91 -18.22 19.06
N GLY A 435 45.82 -17.80 17.78
CA GLY A 435 46.88 -18.13 16.83
C GLY A 435 46.74 -17.68 15.37
N ALA A 436 45.57 -17.44 14.87
CA ALA A 436 45.43 -17.05 13.46
C ALA A 436 45.29 -15.53 13.32
N ALA A 437 46.30 -14.89 12.74
CA ALA A 437 46.29 -13.46 12.44
C ALA A 437 45.32 -13.15 11.30
N GLY A 438 44.23 -12.39 11.57
CA GLY A 438 43.27 -11.94 10.55
C GLY A 438 42.56 -10.66 10.96
N THR A 439 42.16 -9.82 9.99
CA THR A 439 41.53 -8.51 10.21
C THR A 439 40.09 -8.58 10.68
N GLY A 440 39.40 -9.73 10.52
CA GLY A 440 37.96 -9.86 10.76
C GLY A 440 37.09 -9.10 9.73
N LEU A 441 37.61 -8.82 8.51
CA LEU A 441 36.89 -8.11 7.46
C LEU A 441 36.30 -9.02 6.39
N GLY A 442 36.81 -10.23 6.19
CA GLY A 442 36.45 -11.11 5.07
C GLY A 442 34.92 -11.39 4.99
N LEU A 443 34.29 -11.78 6.10
CA LEU A 443 32.85 -12.04 6.13
C LEU A 443 32.02 -10.75 6.03
N ALA A 444 32.50 -9.65 6.57
CA ALA A 444 31.84 -8.34 6.43
C ALA A 444 31.86 -7.84 4.98
N ILE A 445 32.93 -8.11 4.22
CA ILE A 445 33.01 -7.86 2.77
C ILE A 445 31.94 -8.70 2.05
N VAL A 446 31.84 -9.99 2.35
CA VAL A 446 30.86 -10.90 1.75
C VAL A 446 29.43 -10.44 2.03
N ASP A 447 29.12 -10.14 3.30
CA ASP A 447 27.78 -9.70 3.71
C ASP A 447 27.36 -8.40 3.00
N ARG A 448 28.27 -7.41 2.93
CA ARG A 448 28.06 -6.14 2.24
C ARG A 448 27.83 -6.34 0.74
N LEU A 449 28.61 -7.15 0.06
CA LEU A 449 28.47 -7.41 -1.37
C LEU A 449 27.17 -8.16 -1.68
N LEU A 450 26.77 -9.09 -0.82
CA LEU A 450 25.52 -9.81 -0.96
C LEU A 450 24.29 -8.91 -0.77
N GLN A 451 24.33 -7.96 0.18
CA GLN A 451 23.27 -6.97 0.34
C GLN A 451 23.05 -6.14 -0.95
N HIS A 452 24.14 -5.81 -1.67
CA HIS A 452 24.06 -5.16 -2.97
C HIS A 452 23.45 -6.04 -4.09
N MET A 453 23.69 -7.34 -4.01
CA MET A 453 23.16 -8.33 -4.96
C MET A 453 21.78 -8.88 -4.56
N ASN A 454 21.12 -8.33 -3.54
CA ASN A 454 19.91 -8.90 -2.93
C ASN A 454 20.08 -10.38 -2.56
N GLY A 455 21.29 -10.80 -2.18
CA GLY A 455 21.61 -12.14 -1.73
C GLY A 455 21.53 -12.30 -0.23
N ASN A 456 21.64 -13.54 0.23
CA ASN A 456 21.61 -13.91 1.64
C ASN A 456 22.86 -14.74 2.02
N LEU A 457 23.35 -14.54 3.26
CA LEU A 457 24.47 -15.28 3.84
C LEU A 457 23.96 -16.12 5.00
N THR A 458 24.17 -17.44 4.92
CA THR A 458 23.78 -18.37 5.99
C THR A 458 24.96 -19.22 6.40
N PHE A 459 24.94 -19.66 7.67
CA PHE A 459 25.98 -20.51 8.27
C PHE A 459 25.33 -21.76 8.82
N SER A 460 25.96 -22.90 8.60
CA SER A 460 25.51 -24.17 9.17
C SER A 460 26.73 -25.00 9.62
N PRO A 461 26.61 -25.73 10.73
CA PRO A 461 27.63 -26.69 11.11
C PRO A 461 27.74 -27.82 10.07
N ARG A 462 28.94 -28.23 9.73
CA ARG A 462 29.18 -29.38 8.83
C ARG A 462 29.10 -30.68 9.59
N HIS A 463 28.46 -31.69 9.03
CA HIS A 463 28.44 -33.03 9.58
C HIS A 463 29.87 -33.61 9.63
N GLY A 464 30.33 -34.06 10.81
CA GLY A 464 31.69 -34.52 11.01
C GLY A 464 32.72 -33.43 11.31
N GLY A 465 32.29 -32.24 11.72
CA GLY A 465 33.11 -31.07 12.09
C GLY A 465 33.33 -30.07 10.96
N GLY A 466 33.45 -28.80 11.32
CA GLY A 466 33.67 -27.69 10.41
C GLY A 466 32.46 -26.74 10.26
N LEU A 467 32.61 -25.75 9.39
CA LEU A 467 31.61 -24.77 9.06
C LEU A 467 31.23 -24.86 7.56
N THR A 468 29.99 -24.72 7.28
CA THR A 468 29.48 -24.45 5.90
C THR A 468 28.93 -23.04 5.83
N VAL A 469 29.52 -22.25 4.97
CA VAL A 469 29.04 -20.89 4.63
C VAL A 469 28.31 -20.99 3.32
N GLN A 470 27.02 -20.63 3.30
CA GLN A 470 26.17 -20.63 2.10
C GLN A 470 25.83 -19.21 1.70
N VAL A 471 26.07 -18.91 0.45
CA VAL A 471 25.65 -17.70 -0.25
C VAL A 471 24.48 -18.07 -1.15
N GLU A 472 23.38 -17.33 -1.04
CA GLU A 472 22.21 -17.47 -1.91
C GLU A 472 21.99 -16.14 -2.65
N ILE A 473 21.91 -16.20 -3.98
CA ILE A 473 21.69 -15.04 -4.86
C ILE A 473 20.38 -15.30 -5.62
N PHE A 474 19.43 -14.39 -5.50
CA PHE A 474 18.15 -14.51 -6.19
C PHE A 474 18.29 -14.04 -7.64
N ILE A 475 17.78 -14.85 -8.58
CA ILE A 475 17.75 -14.54 -10.01
C ILE A 475 16.49 -13.71 -10.25
N LEU A 476 16.69 -12.42 -10.51
CA LEU A 476 15.60 -11.56 -10.97
C LEU A 476 15.29 -11.95 -12.44
N HIS A 477 14.15 -12.55 -12.70
CA HIS A 477 13.61 -12.60 -14.04
C HIS A 477 13.23 -11.17 -14.41
N SER A 478 13.89 -10.60 -15.42
CA SER A 478 13.36 -9.42 -16.10
C SER A 478 12.09 -9.90 -16.81
N ASP A 479 10.92 -9.55 -16.25
CA ASP A 479 9.70 -9.56 -17.05
C ASP A 479 9.95 -8.65 -18.26
N SER A 480 10.02 -9.28 -19.39
CA SER A 480 10.18 -8.69 -20.74
C SER A 480 8.92 -7.91 -21.13
#